data_80edb08823e5fb8068e57fb151390b55
#
_entry.id   80edb08823e5fb8068e57fb151390b55
#
_cell.length_a   1.000
_cell.length_b   1.000
_cell.length_c   1.000
_cell.angle_alpha   90.00
_cell.angle_beta   90.00
_cell.angle_gamma   90.00
#
_symmetry.space_group_name_H-M   'P 1'
#
loop_
_entity.id
_entity.type
_entity.pdbx_description
1 polymer ?
#
loop_
_entity_poly.entity_id
_entity_poly.type
_entity_poly.pdbx_seq_one_letter_code
_entity_poly.pdbx_strand_id
1 'polypeptide(L)'
;QQLVGNMHPDIIDRTDRILALLEGFVPEAAWLGDADTLTYLHSTVSTHRHCVGVPDTPQQCSACFILAVDDTMSSILNWYVEEGTIFKGGSGSGINLSRIRSSREPLAGGGTASGPVSFMRGADASAGTIKSGGKTRRAAKMVILDVDHPDVSDFIWCKAREEQKARALRDAGFDMDLDGRDAYSIQYQNANNSVRVNDEFMKAYEQDQDWKLK
;
A
#
# COMPACT_ATOMS: atom_id res chain seq x y z
N GLN A 1 5.09 33.31 3.21
CA GLN A 1 5.95 33.45 4.40
C GLN A 1 5.43 32.72 5.65
N GLN A 2 4.12 32.59 5.86
CA GLN A 2 3.57 31.86 7.03
C GLN A 2 3.69 30.34 6.95
N LEU A 3 3.75 29.76 5.75
CA LEU A 3 3.91 28.29 5.55
C LEU A 3 5.35 27.80 5.78
N VAL A 4 6.33 28.66 5.63
CA VAL A 4 7.76 28.34 5.78
C VAL A 4 8.21 28.34 7.25
N GLY A 5 7.47 29.02 8.14
CA GLY A 5 7.85 29.20 9.55
C GLY A 5 7.96 27.96 10.42
N ASN A 6 7.43 26.80 9.95
CA ASN A 6 7.47 25.54 10.70
C ASN A 6 8.35 24.46 10.04
N MET A 7 9.12 24.81 9.02
CA MET A 7 10.03 23.87 8.35
C MET A 7 11.39 23.87 9.02
N HIS A 8 12.01 22.67 9.10
CA HIS A 8 13.39 22.57 9.57
C HIS A 8 14.32 23.36 8.63
N PRO A 9 15.29 24.15 9.15
CA PRO A 9 16.20 24.97 8.34
C PRO A 9 16.85 24.23 7.19
N ASP A 10 17.25 22.98 7.38
CA ASP A 10 17.87 22.14 6.35
C ASP A 10 16.90 21.83 5.18
N ILE A 11 15.60 21.79 5.44
CA ILE A 11 14.59 21.55 4.40
C ILE A 11 14.43 22.82 3.56
N ILE A 12 14.47 24.00 4.19
CA ILE A 12 14.41 25.28 3.51
C ILE A 12 15.64 25.45 2.59
N ASP A 13 16.85 25.25 3.11
CA ASP A 13 18.10 25.37 2.32
C ASP A 13 18.12 24.42 1.11
N ARG A 14 17.59 23.23 1.25
CA ARG A 14 17.52 22.26 0.15
C ARG A 14 16.43 22.56 -0.85
N THR A 15 15.29 23.05 -0.39
CA THR A 15 14.22 23.52 -1.28
C THR A 15 14.73 24.68 -2.12
N ASP A 16 15.46 25.61 -1.53
CA ASP A 16 16.07 26.72 -2.25
C ASP A 16 17.12 26.25 -3.26
N ARG A 17 17.92 25.24 -2.94
CA ARG A 17 18.87 24.64 -3.89
C ARG A 17 18.17 23.92 -5.05
N ILE A 18 17.07 23.22 -4.80
CA ILE A 18 16.28 22.57 -5.85
C ILE A 18 15.62 23.61 -6.73
N LEU A 19 15.07 24.67 -6.15
CA LEU A 19 14.52 25.79 -6.90
C LEU A 19 15.58 26.46 -7.78
N ALA A 20 16.76 26.71 -7.25
CA ALA A 20 17.89 27.26 -8.02
C ALA A 20 18.34 26.33 -9.16
N LEU A 21 18.30 25.02 -8.97
CA LEU A 21 18.59 24.05 -10.04
C LEU A 21 17.49 24.04 -11.10
N LEU A 22 16.22 24.12 -10.70
CA LEU A 22 15.08 24.20 -11.62
C LEU A 22 15.07 25.51 -12.42
N GLU A 23 15.41 26.63 -11.80
CA GLU A 23 15.57 27.92 -12.47
C GLU A 23 16.65 27.88 -13.56
N GLY A 24 17.73 27.14 -13.34
CA GLY A 24 18.76 26.90 -14.34
C GLY A 24 18.31 26.04 -15.54
N PHE A 25 17.28 25.21 -15.37
CA PHE A 25 16.73 24.35 -16.41
C PHE A 25 15.52 24.94 -17.15
N VAL A 26 14.83 25.91 -16.57
CA VAL A 26 13.62 26.53 -17.12
C VAL A 26 13.74 28.04 -17.05
N PRO A 27 14.31 28.69 -18.09
CA PRO A 27 14.60 30.14 -18.09
C PRO A 27 13.37 31.04 -17.93
N GLU A 28 12.17 30.53 -18.08
CA GLU A 28 10.90 31.24 -17.96
C GLU A 28 10.12 30.90 -16.69
N ALA A 29 10.80 30.48 -15.63
CA ALA A 29 10.18 30.06 -14.38
C ALA A 29 9.58 31.23 -13.56
N ALA A 30 8.98 32.20 -14.20
CA ALA A 30 8.19 33.24 -13.52
C ALA A 30 7.01 32.65 -12.71
N TRP A 31 6.58 31.44 -13.07
CA TRP A 31 5.55 30.68 -12.37
C TRP A 31 6.01 30.04 -11.05
N LEU A 32 7.31 29.85 -10.85
CA LEU A 32 7.85 29.32 -9.59
C LEU A 32 7.69 30.28 -8.39
N GLY A 33 7.34 31.52 -8.67
CA GLY A 33 7.10 32.54 -7.63
C GLY A 33 5.64 32.62 -7.15
N ASP A 34 4.71 31.86 -7.74
CA ASP A 34 3.34 31.86 -7.26
C ASP A 34 3.15 30.92 -6.06
N ALA A 35 2.21 31.29 -5.17
CA ALA A 35 1.98 30.58 -3.92
C ALA A 35 1.48 29.13 -4.16
N ASP A 36 0.75 28.88 -5.25
CA ASP A 36 0.18 27.58 -5.55
C ASP A 36 1.26 26.60 -6.03
N THR A 37 2.19 27.08 -6.84
CA THR A 37 3.35 26.30 -7.29
C THR A 37 4.30 25.97 -6.15
N LEU A 38 4.57 26.93 -5.26
CA LEU A 38 5.36 26.69 -4.05
C LEU A 38 4.67 25.67 -3.14
N THR A 39 3.36 25.75 -3.00
CA THR A 39 2.57 24.78 -2.23
C THR A 39 2.63 23.40 -2.86
N TYR A 40 2.52 23.28 -4.19
CA TYR A 40 2.66 22.03 -4.91
C TYR A 40 4.06 21.42 -4.75
N LEU A 41 5.11 22.19 -4.95
CA LEU A 41 6.49 21.75 -4.76
C LEU A 41 6.76 21.33 -3.31
N HIS A 42 6.27 22.11 -2.33
CA HIS A 42 6.36 21.77 -0.93
C HIS A 42 5.63 20.45 -0.60
N SER A 43 4.42 20.26 -1.12
CA SER A 43 3.66 19.01 -0.99
C SER A 43 4.43 17.84 -1.60
N THR A 44 4.97 18.00 -2.79
CA THR A 44 5.76 16.99 -3.49
C THR A 44 7.05 16.65 -2.73
N VAL A 45 7.80 17.65 -2.29
CA VAL A 45 9.04 17.46 -1.51
C VAL A 45 8.73 16.83 -0.14
N SER A 46 7.65 17.23 0.53
CA SER A 46 7.28 16.65 1.82
C SER A 46 6.78 15.22 1.70
N THR A 47 6.16 14.87 0.58
CA THR A 47 5.72 13.50 0.27
C THR A 47 6.92 12.61 -0.09
N HIS A 48 7.94 13.17 -0.74
CA HIS A 48 9.17 12.49 -1.17
C HIS A 48 10.37 12.87 -0.30
N ARG A 49 10.19 13.00 0.99
CA ARG A 49 11.24 13.35 1.98
C ARG A 49 12.56 12.62 1.77
N HIS A 50 12.47 11.38 1.30
CA HIS A 50 13.62 10.54 1.07
C HIS A 50 14.41 10.91 -0.19
N CYS A 51 13.80 11.55 -1.16
CA CYS A 51 14.48 11.99 -2.39
C CYS A 51 15.31 13.25 -2.18
N VAL A 52 14.97 14.09 -1.19
CA VAL A 52 15.66 15.37 -0.93
C VAL A 52 16.83 15.21 0.05
N GLY A 53 16.99 14.03 0.62
CA GLY A 53 18.14 13.68 1.46
C GLY A 53 18.22 14.44 2.78
N VAL A 54 17.96 13.76 3.87
CA VAL A 54 18.48 14.16 5.17
C VAL A 54 19.85 13.55 5.30
N PRO A 55 20.93 14.29 5.66
CA PRO A 55 22.24 13.70 5.89
C PRO A 55 22.15 12.50 6.82
N ASP A 56 22.94 11.48 6.52
CA ASP A 56 23.06 10.24 7.30
C ASP A 56 21.80 9.34 7.35
N THR A 57 20.82 9.58 6.48
CA THR A 57 19.64 8.71 6.36
C THR A 57 19.62 8.02 4.99
N PRO A 58 19.38 6.70 4.92
CA PRO A 58 19.22 6.00 3.65
C PRO A 58 18.13 6.66 2.80
N GLN A 59 18.45 6.92 1.54
CA GLN A 59 17.55 7.61 0.62
C GLN A 59 16.66 6.61 -0.12
N GLN A 60 15.38 6.93 -0.26
CA GLN A 60 14.42 6.17 -1.04
C GLN A 60 13.97 7.01 -2.24
N CYS A 61 14.36 6.60 -3.44
CA CYS A 61 14.12 7.37 -4.66
C CYS A 61 12.76 7.08 -5.32
N SER A 62 11.98 6.12 -4.79
CA SER A 62 10.65 5.79 -5.31
C SER A 62 9.61 5.79 -4.18
N ALA A 63 8.44 6.36 -4.47
CA ALA A 63 7.33 6.39 -3.50
C ALA A 63 6.58 5.06 -3.43
N CYS A 64 6.56 4.29 -4.52
CA CYS A 64 5.82 3.04 -4.63
C CYS A 64 6.60 2.02 -5.48
N PHE A 65 6.45 0.76 -5.10
CA PHE A 65 7.04 -0.39 -5.79
C PHE A 65 5.96 -1.40 -6.16
N ILE A 66 6.07 -1.97 -7.35
CA ILE A 66 5.23 -3.07 -7.78
C ILE A 66 6.02 -4.35 -7.61
N LEU A 67 5.47 -5.28 -6.82
CA LEU A 67 6.05 -6.59 -6.53
C LEU A 67 5.36 -7.68 -7.34
N ALA A 68 6.04 -8.80 -7.48
CA ALA A 68 5.52 -10.00 -8.09
C ALA A 68 5.69 -11.19 -7.14
N VAL A 69 4.75 -12.12 -7.19
CA VAL A 69 4.79 -13.36 -6.40
C VAL A 69 4.43 -14.54 -7.31
N ASP A 70 5.17 -15.63 -7.16
CA ASP A 70 4.87 -16.91 -7.78
C ASP A 70 4.26 -17.87 -6.75
N ASP A 71 3.56 -18.90 -7.22
CA ASP A 71 2.88 -19.89 -6.39
C ASP A 71 3.86 -20.92 -5.78
N THR A 72 4.85 -20.39 -5.06
CA THR A 72 5.81 -21.16 -4.27
C THR A 72 5.98 -20.54 -2.89
N MET A 73 6.18 -21.38 -1.88
CA MET A 73 6.36 -20.90 -0.50
C MET A 73 7.54 -19.93 -0.38
N SER A 74 8.64 -20.19 -1.09
CA SER A 74 9.82 -19.31 -1.07
C SER A 74 9.51 -17.94 -1.65
N SER A 75 8.77 -17.85 -2.76
CA SER A 75 8.36 -16.58 -3.35
C SER A 75 7.39 -15.82 -2.45
N ILE A 76 6.43 -16.52 -1.83
CA ILE A 76 5.45 -15.93 -0.91
C ILE A 76 6.13 -15.37 0.33
N LEU A 77 7.08 -16.09 0.92
CA LEU A 77 7.83 -15.59 2.09
C LEU A 77 8.77 -14.44 1.72
N ASN A 78 9.40 -14.50 0.52
CA ASN A 78 10.23 -13.41 0.03
C ASN A 78 9.40 -12.12 -0.19
N TRP A 79 8.18 -12.23 -0.67
CA TRP A 79 7.27 -11.08 -0.76
C TRP A 79 7.14 -10.34 0.58
N TYR A 80 6.99 -11.04 1.71
CA TYR A 80 6.90 -10.40 3.04
C TYR A 80 8.19 -9.64 3.40
N VAL A 81 9.34 -10.19 3.03
CA VAL A 81 10.65 -9.56 3.26
C VAL A 81 10.81 -8.30 2.42
N GLU A 82 10.45 -8.36 1.13
CA GLU A 82 10.50 -7.22 0.22
C GLU A 82 9.57 -6.10 0.67
N GLU A 83 8.31 -6.40 0.99
CA GLU A 83 7.38 -5.42 1.54
C GLU A 83 7.90 -4.78 2.83
N GLY A 84 8.40 -5.59 3.75
CA GLY A 84 8.95 -5.09 5.00
C GLY A 84 10.09 -4.10 4.80
N THR A 85 10.96 -4.38 3.83
CA THR A 85 12.09 -3.49 3.46
C THR A 85 11.58 -2.18 2.86
N ILE A 86 10.59 -2.26 1.96
CA ILE A 86 9.96 -1.10 1.32
C ILE A 86 9.27 -0.21 2.36
N PHE A 87 8.51 -0.79 3.27
CA PHE A 87 7.80 -0.04 4.32
C PHE A 87 8.76 0.61 5.30
N LYS A 88 9.84 -0.09 5.69
CA LYS A 88 10.89 0.50 6.51
C LYS A 88 11.52 1.73 5.84
N GLY A 89 11.68 1.70 4.53
CA GLY A 89 12.14 2.84 3.72
C GLY A 89 11.11 3.96 3.56
N GLY A 90 9.85 3.76 3.97
CA GLY A 90 8.78 4.77 3.90
C GLY A 90 8.02 4.79 2.58
N SER A 91 8.23 3.81 1.71
CA SER A 91 7.51 3.66 0.43
C SER A 91 6.31 2.73 0.55
N GLY A 92 5.45 2.76 -0.46
CA GLY A 92 4.31 1.86 -0.60
C GLY A 92 4.61 0.68 -1.52
N SER A 93 3.81 -0.37 -1.43
CA SER A 93 3.87 -1.55 -2.30
C SER A 93 2.54 -1.81 -3.02
N GLY A 94 2.62 -2.42 -4.20
CA GLY A 94 1.49 -2.99 -4.91
C GLY A 94 1.82 -4.40 -5.39
N ILE A 95 0.89 -5.34 -5.24
CA ILE A 95 1.08 -6.72 -5.66
C ILE A 95 -0.20 -7.34 -6.19
N ASN A 96 -0.08 -8.17 -7.24
CA ASN A 96 -1.16 -9.00 -7.74
C ASN A 96 -0.95 -10.45 -7.28
N LEU A 97 -1.92 -10.99 -6.55
CA LEU A 97 -1.89 -12.32 -5.95
C LEU A 97 -2.52 -13.41 -6.84
N SER A 98 -2.97 -13.08 -8.05
CA SER A 98 -3.73 -14.01 -8.91
C SER A 98 -2.93 -15.23 -9.38
N ARG A 99 -1.60 -15.20 -9.24
CA ARG A 99 -0.75 -16.37 -9.51
C ARG A 99 -0.78 -17.42 -8.40
N ILE A 100 -1.15 -17.04 -7.18
CA ILE A 100 -1.24 -17.95 -6.06
C ILE A 100 -2.49 -18.82 -6.26
N ARG A 101 -2.31 -20.12 -6.17
CA ARG A 101 -3.42 -21.10 -6.31
C ARG A 101 -4.54 -20.86 -5.31
N SER A 102 -5.75 -21.25 -5.71
CA SER A 102 -6.94 -21.12 -4.89
C SER A 102 -6.87 -21.96 -3.60
N SER A 103 -7.50 -21.45 -2.55
CA SER A 103 -7.74 -22.18 -1.30
C SER A 103 -8.55 -23.46 -1.46
N ARG A 104 -9.20 -23.63 -2.63
CA ARG A 104 -10.00 -24.82 -2.96
C ARG A 104 -9.19 -25.93 -3.62
N GLU A 105 -7.95 -25.66 -4.03
CA GLU A 105 -7.12 -26.64 -4.71
C GLU A 105 -6.58 -27.70 -3.75
N PRO A 106 -6.74 -29.00 -4.09
CA PRO A 106 -6.19 -30.08 -3.29
C PRO A 106 -4.66 -30.11 -3.40
N LEU A 107 -3.99 -30.40 -2.30
CA LEU A 107 -2.55 -30.61 -2.26
C LEU A 107 -2.19 -32.07 -2.44
N ALA A 108 -1.08 -32.35 -3.11
CA ALA A 108 -0.57 -33.71 -3.34
C ALA A 108 -0.30 -34.48 -2.02
N GLY A 109 0.04 -33.76 -0.92
CA GLY A 109 0.22 -34.35 0.41
C GLY A 109 -1.05 -34.51 1.24
N GLY A 110 -2.22 -34.18 0.67
CA GLY A 110 -3.51 -34.14 1.36
C GLY A 110 -3.87 -32.76 1.90
N GLY A 111 -5.18 -32.52 2.07
CA GLY A 111 -5.72 -31.20 2.43
C GLY A 111 -5.85 -30.26 1.24
N THR A 112 -6.10 -28.96 1.52
CA THR A 112 -6.27 -27.91 0.52
C THR A 112 -5.21 -26.81 0.68
N ALA A 113 -4.97 -26.04 -0.37
CA ALA A 113 -4.07 -24.91 -0.36
C ALA A 113 -4.57 -23.79 0.58
N SER A 114 -3.68 -22.91 1.00
CA SER A 114 -4.03 -21.76 1.87
C SER A 114 -4.75 -20.64 1.12
N GLY A 115 -4.46 -20.47 -0.15
CA GLY A 115 -5.02 -19.45 -1.00
C GLY A 115 -4.47 -18.04 -0.75
N PRO A 116 -4.71 -17.11 -1.68
CA PRO A 116 -4.17 -15.74 -1.63
C PRO A 116 -4.65 -14.94 -0.43
N VAL A 117 -5.90 -15.11 0.00
CA VAL A 117 -6.47 -14.36 1.13
C VAL A 117 -5.79 -14.71 2.46
N SER A 118 -5.41 -15.98 2.66
CA SER A 118 -4.66 -16.40 3.85
C SER A 118 -3.26 -15.81 3.89
N PHE A 119 -2.54 -15.83 2.75
CA PHE A 119 -1.21 -15.23 2.67
C PHE A 119 -1.27 -13.71 2.79
N MET A 120 -2.29 -13.07 2.22
CA MET A 120 -2.53 -11.63 2.40
C MET A 120 -2.68 -11.25 3.88
N ARG A 121 -3.32 -12.08 4.69
CA ARG A 121 -3.44 -11.86 6.15
C ARG A 121 -2.09 -11.81 6.85
N GLY A 122 -1.18 -12.73 6.51
CA GLY A 122 0.18 -12.72 7.06
C GLY A 122 0.96 -11.48 6.67
N ALA A 123 0.89 -11.09 5.39
CA ALA A 123 1.51 -9.87 4.89
C ALA A 123 0.92 -8.60 5.53
N ASP A 124 -0.38 -8.56 5.78
CA ASP A 124 -1.06 -7.43 6.42
C ASP A 124 -0.63 -7.28 7.89
N ALA A 125 -0.56 -8.39 8.62
CA ALA A 125 -0.07 -8.39 10.00
C ALA A 125 1.40 -7.92 10.09
N SER A 126 2.27 -8.38 9.18
CA SER A 126 3.65 -7.92 9.08
C SER A 126 3.70 -6.41 8.82
N ALA A 127 2.93 -5.92 7.85
CA ALA A 127 2.86 -4.50 7.50
C ALA A 127 2.43 -3.63 8.71
N GLY A 128 1.48 -4.09 9.51
CA GLY A 128 0.99 -3.39 10.70
C GLY A 128 2.05 -3.21 11.79
N THR A 129 3.09 -4.05 11.81
CA THR A 129 4.17 -3.97 12.81
C THR A 129 5.32 -3.05 12.41
N ILE A 130 5.42 -2.69 11.11
CA ILE A 130 6.55 -1.93 10.58
C ILE A 130 6.22 -0.44 10.56
N LYS A 131 6.97 0.32 11.34
CA LYS A 131 6.90 1.79 11.34
C LYS A 131 7.98 2.37 10.44
N SER A 132 7.59 3.15 9.43
CA SER A 132 8.53 3.77 8.51
C SER A 132 9.40 4.82 9.19
N GLY A 133 10.73 4.66 9.13
CA GLY A 133 11.70 5.67 9.52
C GLY A 133 11.52 6.29 10.92
N GLY A 134 10.98 5.54 11.88
CA GLY A 134 10.72 6.04 13.23
C GLY A 134 9.55 7.02 13.36
N LYS A 135 8.73 7.18 12.32
CA LYS A 135 7.58 8.08 12.30
C LYS A 135 6.26 7.34 12.06
N THR A 136 5.17 8.03 12.37
CA THR A 136 3.79 7.57 12.45
C THR A 136 3.12 7.15 11.13
N ARG A 137 3.85 7.09 10.00
CA ARG A 137 3.25 6.68 8.73
C ARG A 137 3.03 5.18 8.71
N ARG A 138 1.79 4.75 8.57
CA ARG A 138 1.42 3.35 8.35
C ARG A 138 1.91 2.87 7.00
N ALA A 139 2.17 1.56 6.90
CA ALA A 139 2.44 0.91 5.64
C ALA A 139 1.29 1.19 4.65
N ALA A 140 1.65 1.57 3.42
CA ALA A 140 0.69 1.80 2.35
C ALA A 140 0.85 0.69 1.32
N LYS A 141 -0.14 -0.20 1.22
CA LYS A 141 -0.11 -1.30 0.25
C LYS A 141 -1.42 -1.43 -0.51
N MET A 142 -1.30 -1.87 -1.76
CA MET A 142 -2.41 -2.30 -2.58
C MET A 142 -2.26 -3.78 -2.92
N VAL A 143 -3.33 -4.52 -2.73
CA VAL A 143 -3.40 -5.93 -3.12
C VAL A 143 -4.44 -6.09 -4.22
N ILE A 144 -4.07 -6.80 -5.27
CA ILE A 144 -4.91 -7.00 -6.45
C ILE A 144 -5.20 -8.50 -6.59
N LEU A 145 -6.43 -8.81 -6.96
CA LEU A 145 -6.83 -10.14 -7.40
C LEU A 145 -7.65 -10.04 -8.69
N ASP A 146 -7.43 -10.94 -9.62
CA ASP A 146 -8.17 -10.97 -10.88
C ASP A 146 -9.60 -11.48 -10.67
N VAL A 147 -10.53 -10.94 -11.43
CA VAL A 147 -11.97 -11.23 -11.30
C VAL A 147 -12.34 -12.69 -11.59
N ASP A 148 -11.49 -13.42 -12.29
CA ASP A 148 -11.67 -14.84 -12.61
C ASP A 148 -11.01 -15.80 -11.62
N HIS A 149 -10.32 -15.28 -10.60
CA HIS A 149 -9.71 -16.11 -9.56
C HIS A 149 -10.77 -16.80 -8.68
N PRO A 150 -10.66 -18.09 -8.37
CA PRO A 150 -11.68 -18.80 -7.58
C PRO A 150 -11.94 -18.24 -6.18
N ASP A 151 -10.96 -17.56 -5.58
CA ASP A 151 -11.08 -16.96 -4.25
C ASP A 151 -11.53 -15.49 -4.30
N VAL A 152 -11.95 -14.96 -5.48
CA VAL A 152 -12.29 -13.53 -5.64
C VAL A 152 -13.42 -13.09 -4.71
N SER A 153 -14.42 -13.92 -4.49
CA SER A 153 -15.52 -13.63 -3.57
C SER A 153 -15.01 -13.44 -2.13
N ASP A 154 -14.16 -14.33 -1.65
CA ASP A 154 -13.57 -14.21 -0.31
C ASP A 154 -12.66 -12.99 -0.19
N PHE A 155 -11.92 -12.67 -1.24
CA PHE A 155 -11.10 -11.46 -1.31
C PHE A 155 -11.92 -10.17 -1.23
N ILE A 156 -13.06 -10.11 -1.93
CA ILE A 156 -13.97 -8.95 -1.90
C ILE A 156 -14.55 -8.75 -0.49
N TRP A 157 -15.00 -9.83 0.15
CA TRP A 157 -15.71 -9.74 1.40
C TRP A 157 -14.83 -9.78 2.66
N CYS A 158 -13.54 -10.10 2.54
CA CYS A 158 -12.67 -10.28 3.71
C CYS A 158 -12.67 -9.04 4.63
N LYS A 159 -12.55 -7.84 4.07
CA LYS A 159 -12.54 -6.60 4.86
C LYS A 159 -13.91 -6.28 5.47
N ALA A 160 -14.99 -6.50 4.73
CA ALA A 160 -16.34 -6.26 5.24
C ALA A 160 -16.68 -7.19 6.43
N ARG A 161 -16.22 -8.45 6.38
CA ARG A 161 -16.37 -9.39 7.51
C ARG A 161 -15.58 -8.93 8.75
N GLU A 162 -14.38 -8.42 8.56
CA GLU A 162 -13.56 -7.88 9.65
C GLU A 162 -14.15 -6.59 10.24
N GLU A 163 -14.74 -5.74 9.41
CA GLU A 163 -15.47 -4.56 9.88
C GLU A 163 -16.69 -4.93 10.73
N GLN A 164 -17.45 -5.97 10.34
CA GLN A 164 -18.56 -6.48 11.14
C GLN A 164 -18.06 -7.02 12.49
N LYS A 165 -16.94 -7.74 12.48
CA LYS A 165 -16.28 -8.22 13.71
C LYS A 165 -15.86 -7.05 14.61
N ALA A 166 -15.24 -6.01 14.04
CA ALA A 166 -14.83 -4.82 14.80
C ALA A 166 -16.02 -4.12 15.47
N ARG A 167 -17.14 -4.02 14.77
CA ARG A 167 -18.38 -3.44 15.35
C ARG A 167 -18.89 -4.27 16.52
N ALA A 168 -18.98 -5.59 16.36
CA ALA A 168 -19.41 -6.49 17.41
C ALA A 168 -18.50 -6.45 18.65
N LEU A 169 -17.18 -6.37 18.45
CA LEU A 169 -16.23 -6.24 19.53
C LEU A 169 -16.35 -4.89 20.24
N ARG A 170 -16.56 -3.79 19.51
CA ARG A 170 -16.80 -2.47 20.08
C ARG A 170 -18.07 -2.47 20.95
N ASP A 171 -19.14 -3.07 20.46
CA ASP A 171 -20.41 -3.18 21.20
C ASP A 171 -20.25 -4.02 22.46
N ALA A 172 -19.29 -4.96 22.47
CA ALA A 172 -18.90 -5.75 23.64
C ALA A 172 -17.92 -5.03 24.58
N GLY A 173 -17.51 -3.78 24.26
CA GLY A 173 -16.66 -2.94 25.12
C GLY A 173 -15.16 -3.04 24.85
N PHE A 174 -14.72 -3.65 23.74
CA PHE A 174 -13.32 -3.64 23.35
C PHE A 174 -12.93 -2.31 22.68
N ASP A 175 -11.68 -1.90 22.89
CA ASP A 175 -11.11 -0.69 22.29
C ASP A 175 -10.74 -0.92 20.81
N MET A 176 -11.71 -0.65 19.93
CA MET A 176 -11.60 -0.85 18.48
C MET A 176 -11.24 0.43 17.71
N ASP A 177 -10.82 1.49 18.38
CA ASP A 177 -10.30 2.68 17.70
C ASP A 177 -9.06 2.35 16.88
N LEU A 178 -8.76 3.16 15.88
CA LEU A 178 -7.73 2.87 14.88
C LEU A 178 -6.34 2.55 15.46
N ASP A 179 -6.02 3.16 16.61
CA ASP A 179 -4.82 2.94 17.39
C ASP A 179 -5.15 2.30 18.77
N GLY A 180 -6.38 1.79 18.90
CA GLY A 180 -6.89 1.17 20.11
C GLY A 180 -6.13 -0.10 20.49
N ARG A 181 -6.15 -0.39 21.78
CA ARG A 181 -5.41 -1.53 22.36
C ARG A 181 -5.81 -2.88 21.75
N ASP A 182 -7.08 -3.04 21.33
CA ASP A 182 -7.63 -4.30 20.85
C ASP A 182 -7.74 -4.35 19.31
N ALA A 183 -7.44 -3.23 18.62
CA ALA A 183 -7.57 -3.09 17.16
C ALA A 183 -6.68 -4.03 16.34
N TYR A 184 -5.58 -4.53 16.94
CA TYR A 184 -4.68 -5.50 16.27
C TYR A 184 -5.38 -6.84 15.95
N SER A 185 -6.52 -7.13 16.58
CA SER A 185 -7.33 -8.33 16.30
C SER A 185 -8.10 -8.26 14.96
N ILE A 186 -8.20 -7.06 14.37
CA ILE A 186 -8.86 -6.84 13.08
C ILE A 186 -7.84 -6.97 11.96
N GLN A 187 -8.15 -7.83 11.00
CA GLN A 187 -7.25 -8.17 9.89
C GLN A 187 -7.48 -7.27 8.67
N TYR A 188 -6.55 -7.28 7.72
CA TYR A 188 -6.62 -6.59 6.43
C TYR A 188 -6.76 -5.06 6.51
N GLN A 189 -6.28 -4.43 7.60
CA GLN A 189 -6.44 -2.99 7.81
C GLN A 189 -5.37 -2.15 7.12
N ASN A 190 -4.23 -2.74 6.75
CA ASN A 190 -3.09 -2.04 6.16
C ASN A 190 -3.08 -2.09 4.63
N ALA A 191 -3.99 -2.84 4.01
CA ALA A 191 -4.07 -3.03 2.57
C ALA A 191 -5.34 -2.41 1.99
N ASN A 192 -5.21 -1.82 0.80
CA ASN A 192 -6.33 -1.54 -0.09
C ASN A 192 -6.50 -2.71 -1.05
N ASN A 193 -7.73 -3.23 -1.17
CA ASN A 193 -8.04 -4.33 -2.06
C ASN A 193 -8.62 -3.80 -3.38
N SER A 194 -8.13 -4.33 -4.49
CA SER A 194 -8.66 -4.03 -5.83
C SER A 194 -8.89 -5.31 -6.61
N VAL A 195 -10.02 -5.40 -7.29
CA VAL A 195 -10.28 -6.49 -8.24
C VAL A 195 -9.92 -5.99 -9.64
N ARG A 196 -9.04 -6.73 -10.32
CA ARG A 196 -8.71 -6.45 -11.71
C ARG A 196 -9.74 -7.13 -12.60
N VAL A 197 -10.48 -6.32 -13.36
CA VAL A 197 -11.45 -6.79 -14.35
C VAL A 197 -10.87 -6.69 -15.76
N ASN A 198 -11.32 -7.56 -16.67
CA ASN A 198 -10.96 -7.55 -18.07
C ASN A 198 -12.19 -7.23 -18.96
N ASP A 199 -11.94 -7.01 -20.23
CA ASP A 199 -13.00 -6.66 -21.19
C ASP A 199 -14.05 -7.78 -21.34
N GLU A 200 -13.65 -9.03 -21.18
CA GLU A 200 -14.56 -10.18 -21.26
C GLU A 200 -15.55 -10.19 -20.08
N PHE A 201 -15.05 -9.90 -18.87
CA PHE A 201 -15.92 -9.72 -17.71
C PHE A 201 -16.87 -8.54 -17.90
N MET A 202 -16.39 -7.40 -18.39
CA MET A 202 -17.22 -6.24 -18.63
C MET A 202 -18.32 -6.51 -19.66
N LYS A 203 -18.01 -7.23 -20.73
CA LYS A 203 -19.02 -7.67 -21.72
C LYS A 203 -20.04 -8.63 -21.13
N ALA A 204 -19.60 -9.60 -20.31
CA ALA A 204 -20.50 -10.52 -19.63
C ALA A 204 -21.44 -9.77 -18.68
N TYR A 205 -20.92 -8.79 -17.94
CA TYR A 205 -21.70 -7.93 -17.05
C TYR A 205 -22.76 -7.09 -17.82
N GLU A 206 -22.36 -6.45 -18.92
CA GLU A 206 -23.27 -5.66 -19.76
C GLU A 206 -24.40 -6.50 -20.39
N GLN A 207 -24.13 -7.78 -20.65
CA GLN A 207 -25.05 -8.72 -21.27
C GLN A 207 -25.82 -9.58 -20.24
N ASP A 208 -25.65 -9.32 -18.93
CA ASP A 208 -26.24 -10.08 -17.84
C ASP A 208 -25.96 -11.60 -17.93
N GLN A 209 -24.72 -11.93 -18.29
CA GLN A 209 -24.27 -13.31 -18.43
C GLN A 209 -23.53 -13.81 -17.21
N ASP A 210 -23.58 -15.13 -17.01
CA ASP A 210 -22.81 -15.80 -15.96
C ASP A 210 -21.31 -15.62 -16.19
N TRP A 211 -20.58 -15.38 -15.09
CA TRP A 211 -19.13 -15.33 -15.07
C TRP A 211 -18.54 -16.58 -14.43
N LYS A 212 -17.63 -17.26 -15.16
CA LYS A 212 -16.94 -18.45 -14.66
C LYS A 212 -15.59 -18.08 -14.07
N LEU A 213 -15.34 -18.61 -12.87
CA LEU A 213 -14.02 -18.57 -12.24
C LEU A 213 -13.12 -19.68 -12.82
N LYS A 214 -11.83 -19.44 -12.89
CA LYS A 214 -10.83 -20.39 -13.43
C LYS A 214 -10.49 -21.52 -12.46
#